data_5f40d4c813742e17436e2ae73e7ce27d
#
_entry.id   5f40d4c813742e17436e2ae73e7ce27d
#
_cell.length_a   1.000
_cell.length_b   1.000
_cell.length_c   1.000
_cell.angle_alpha   90.00
_cell.angle_beta   90.00
_cell.angle_gamma   90.00
#
_symmetry.space_group_name_H-M   'P 1'
#
loop_
_entity.id
_entity.type
_entity.pdbx_description
1 polymer ?
#
loop_
_entity_poly.entity_id
_entity_poly.type
_entity_poly.pdbx_seq_one_letter_code
_entity_poly.pdbx_strand_id
1 'polypeptide(L)'
;HLDEHFGSKAHGCVPRAAITKLPSRFDACEVWDAHKKLGQAVAWEAIDTCIRLADRHGCGTVSVDNAFHYLWGGGYVMEAAKRGYIAYTNCTAALAEVVPFKGVFPTLGTNPHSWGFPTTEAVGFPIVIDWATSVIAMGRVQQLKREGKPLPPNAAVDKDGKPTTDPAAAVSLLPFGDHKGYGLSLINEIVAGFIGGSLPTIRNRAPVAGEKQTCAFYFQVIHPEAVSGGAFAAGRSQAANVKAVLADILGHGNETCMLPGQLEAQAAQRSAQAGGLLFSTAEVAALNEIAHEAGVPPLDISTLKTAS
;
A
#
# COMPACT_ATOMS: atom_id res chain seq x y z
N HIS A 1 -4.96 -2.24 -12.09
CA HIS A 1 -5.44 -1.29 -11.05
C HIS A 1 -6.22 -0.11 -11.64
N LEU A 2 -5.86 0.41 -12.82
CA LEU A 2 -6.64 1.48 -13.46
C LEU A 2 -8.06 1.01 -13.79
N ASP A 3 -8.23 -0.23 -14.27
CA ASP A 3 -9.53 -0.84 -14.55
C ASP A 3 -10.43 -0.87 -13.30
N GLU A 4 -9.85 -1.24 -12.15
CA GLU A 4 -10.59 -1.26 -10.88
C GLU A 4 -11.05 0.14 -10.47
N HIS A 5 -10.22 1.17 -10.70
CA HIS A 5 -10.60 2.55 -10.40
C HIS A 5 -11.60 3.11 -11.37
N PHE A 6 -11.45 2.82 -12.65
CA PHE A 6 -12.42 3.19 -13.66
C PHE A 6 -13.78 2.54 -13.37
N GLY A 7 -13.78 1.24 -13.06
CA GLY A 7 -14.96 0.47 -12.67
C GLY A 7 -15.45 0.73 -11.24
N SER A 8 -14.79 1.58 -10.46
CA SER A 8 -15.03 1.74 -9.01
C SER A 8 -16.49 2.06 -8.65
N LYS A 9 -17.18 2.85 -9.45
CA LYS A 9 -18.61 3.15 -9.24
C LYS A 9 -19.48 1.92 -9.39
N ALA A 10 -19.21 1.06 -10.37
CA ALA A 10 -19.92 -0.20 -10.54
C ALA A 10 -19.73 -1.14 -9.35
N HIS A 11 -18.56 -1.05 -8.68
CA HIS A 11 -18.25 -1.78 -7.44
C HIS A 11 -18.72 -1.05 -6.17
N GLY A 12 -19.52 0.00 -6.30
CA GLY A 12 -20.14 0.69 -5.18
C GLY A 12 -19.32 1.80 -4.55
N CYS A 13 -18.23 2.25 -5.16
CA CYS A 13 -17.51 3.46 -4.75
C CYS A 13 -18.40 4.69 -4.88
N VAL A 14 -18.37 5.56 -3.88
CA VAL A 14 -19.00 6.88 -3.87
C VAL A 14 -17.90 7.94 -3.81
N PRO A 15 -17.28 8.31 -4.94
CA PRO A 15 -16.01 9.05 -4.97
C PRO A 15 -15.99 10.35 -4.16
N ARG A 16 -17.13 11.04 -4.08
CA ARG A 16 -17.30 12.33 -3.40
C ARG A 16 -18.07 12.24 -2.08
N ALA A 17 -18.21 11.04 -1.50
CA ALA A 17 -18.82 10.89 -0.18
C ALA A 17 -18.12 11.78 0.85
N ALA A 18 -18.88 12.34 1.77
CA ALA A 18 -18.32 13.03 2.92
C ALA A 18 -17.82 12.00 3.94
N ILE A 19 -16.68 12.27 4.57
CA ILE A 19 -16.17 11.47 5.67
C ILE A 19 -16.90 11.89 6.95
N THR A 20 -17.41 10.94 7.71
CA THR A 20 -17.94 11.19 9.05
C THR A 20 -16.87 10.87 10.08
N LYS A 21 -16.48 11.87 10.87
CA LYS A 21 -15.57 11.68 12.00
C LYS A 21 -16.37 11.30 13.22
N LEU A 22 -16.06 10.14 13.78
CA LEU A 22 -16.74 9.63 14.97
C LEU A 22 -16.16 10.28 16.23
N PRO A 23 -16.94 10.43 17.31
CA PRO A 23 -16.45 10.97 18.58
C PRO A 23 -15.30 10.13 19.13
N SER A 24 -14.20 10.78 19.52
CA SER A 24 -13.07 10.18 20.22
C SER A 24 -12.81 10.94 21.52
N ARG A 25 -12.47 10.22 22.58
CA ARG A 25 -12.02 10.82 23.85
C ARG A 25 -10.51 11.11 23.87
N PHE A 26 -9.80 10.70 22.83
CA PHE A 26 -8.35 10.84 22.73
C PHE A 26 -8.00 11.85 21.65
N ASP A 27 -7.33 12.93 22.04
CA ASP A 27 -7.02 14.05 21.15
C ASP A 27 -6.01 13.69 20.05
N ALA A 28 -5.22 12.63 20.24
CA ALA A 28 -4.24 12.14 19.26
C ALA A 28 -4.81 11.10 18.27
N CYS A 29 -6.10 10.78 18.35
CA CYS A 29 -6.71 9.69 17.60
C CYS A 29 -8.04 10.12 16.96
N GLU A 30 -8.22 9.85 15.69
CA GLU A 30 -9.50 10.02 15.00
C GLU A 30 -10.01 8.68 14.45
N VAL A 31 -11.32 8.50 14.42
CA VAL A 31 -12.01 7.34 13.84
C VAL A 31 -13.01 7.84 12.82
N TRP A 32 -12.96 7.30 11.60
CA TRP A 32 -13.73 7.78 10.46
C TRP A 32 -14.59 6.69 9.84
N ASP A 33 -15.80 7.07 9.42
CA ASP A 33 -16.58 6.34 8.43
C ASP A 33 -16.41 7.03 7.07
N ALA A 34 -15.84 6.34 6.12
CA ALA A 34 -15.53 6.90 4.80
C ALA A 34 -16.68 6.79 3.79
N HIS A 35 -17.81 6.14 4.13
CA HIS A 35 -19.00 6.01 3.27
C HIS A 35 -18.68 5.58 1.84
N LYS A 36 -17.78 4.62 1.65
CA LYS A 36 -17.33 4.15 0.33
C LYS A 36 -16.64 5.21 -0.54
N LYS A 37 -16.13 6.28 0.09
CA LYS A 37 -15.31 7.28 -0.60
C LYS A 37 -14.11 6.63 -1.26
N LEU A 38 -13.64 7.23 -2.35
CA LEU A 38 -12.41 6.84 -3.04
C LEU A 38 -11.24 6.78 -2.04
N GLY A 39 -10.63 5.59 -1.91
CA GLY A 39 -9.66 5.31 -0.86
C GLY A 39 -8.42 6.22 -0.90
N GLN A 40 -7.96 6.61 -2.09
CA GLN A 40 -6.84 7.55 -2.20
C GLN A 40 -7.16 8.92 -1.60
N ALA A 41 -8.35 9.43 -1.84
CA ALA A 41 -8.76 10.72 -1.27
C ALA A 41 -8.86 10.64 0.26
N VAL A 42 -9.36 9.51 0.78
CA VAL A 42 -9.40 9.24 2.22
C VAL A 42 -7.99 9.14 2.81
N ALA A 43 -7.10 8.41 2.15
CA ALA A 43 -5.74 8.18 2.63
C ALA A 43 -4.91 9.48 2.69
N TRP A 44 -5.04 10.37 1.70
CA TRP A 44 -4.39 11.68 1.73
C TRP A 44 -4.91 12.54 2.88
N GLU A 45 -6.22 12.59 3.10
CA GLU A 45 -6.79 13.33 4.22
C GLU A 45 -6.38 12.73 5.58
N ALA A 46 -6.28 11.39 5.65
CA ALA A 46 -5.86 10.69 6.86
C ALA A 46 -4.39 10.97 7.20
N ILE A 47 -3.48 10.91 6.24
CA ILE A 47 -2.05 11.16 6.51
C ILE A 47 -1.80 12.62 6.91
N ASP A 48 -2.47 13.57 6.26
CA ASP A 48 -2.40 14.99 6.64
C ASP A 48 -2.95 15.23 8.05
N THR A 49 -4.01 14.54 8.42
CA THR A 49 -4.57 14.60 9.78
C THR A 49 -3.62 13.99 10.79
N CYS A 50 -3.04 12.82 10.51
CA CYS A 50 -2.05 12.20 11.38
C CYS A 50 -0.84 13.10 11.63
N ILE A 51 -0.36 13.82 10.59
CA ILE A 51 0.75 14.77 10.74
C ILE A 51 0.37 15.90 11.71
N ARG A 52 -0.81 16.53 11.51
CA ARG A 52 -1.29 17.58 12.43
C ARG A 52 -1.44 17.11 13.88
N LEU A 53 -1.86 15.86 14.08
CA LEU A 53 -1.95 15.25 15.39
C LEU A 53 -0.55 14.98 15.96
N ALA A 54 0.38 14.48 15.16
CA ALA A 54 1.75 14.23 15.58
C ALA A 54 2.50 15.50 15.99
N ASP A 55 2.26 16.63 15.31
CA ASP A 55 2.81 17.93 15.70
C ASP A 55 2.38 18.36 17.12
N ARG A 56 1.16 18.03 17.51
CA ARG A 56 0.60 18.43 18.79
C ARG A 56 0.92 17.44 19.92
N HIS A 57 0.96 16.17 19.60
CA HIS A 57 0.94 15.08 20.58
C HIS A 57 2.15 14.15 20.48
N GLY A 58 3.05 14.36 19.52
CA GLY A 58 4.19 13.49 19.23
C GLY A 58 3.81 12.26 18.40
N CYS A 59 2.55 11.86 18.38
CA CYS A 59 2.01 10.77 17.58
C CYS A 59 0.56 11.08 17.20
N GLY A 60 0.15 10.73 16.00
CA GLY A 60 -1.25 10.85 15.56
C GLY A 60 -1.69 9.60 14.85
N THR A 61 -2.95 9.19 15.08
CA THR A 61 -3.53 8.03 14.40
C THR A 61 -4.90 8.37 13.80
N VAL A 62 -5.18 7.78 12.65
CA VAL A 62 -6.50 7.78 12.02
C VAL A 62 -6.86 6.36 11.66
N SER A 63 -7.98 5.90 12.20
CA SER A 63 -8.60 4.62 11.86
C SER A 63 -9.80 4.87 10.96
N VAL A 64 -9.87 4.19 9.83
CA VAL A 64 -10.93 4.38 8.84
C VAL A 64 -11.63 3.07 8.57
N ASP A 65 -12.95 3.08 8.56
CA ASP A 65 -13.75 1.98 8.05
C ASP A 65 -14.60 2.42 6.85
N ASN A 66 -15.21 1.42 6.21
CA ASN A 66 -16.13 1.62 5.10
C ASN A 66 -15.53 2.46 3.95
N ALA A 67 -14.22 2.27 3.66
CA ALA A 67 -13.54 2.92 2.56
C ALA A 67 -13.53 2.04 1.30
N PHE A 68 -13.36 2.64 0.14
CA PHE A 68 -12.91 1.96 -1.06
C PHE A 68 -11.39 1.86 -1.01
N HIS A 69 -10.76 0.87 -1.68
CA HIS A 69 -9.32 0.61 -1.53
C HIS A 69 -8.44 1.82 -1.91
N TYR A 70 -7.24 1.93 -1.29
CA TYR A 70 -6.36 3.09 -1.46
C TYR A 70 -5.14 2.85 -2.36
N LEU A 71 -5.05 1.70 -3.02
CA LEU A 71 -3.99 1.25 -3.93
C LEU A 71 -2.67 0.97 -3.25
N TRP A 72 -1.81 1.97 -3.14
CA TRP A 72 -0.42 1.84 -2.73
C TRP A 72 -0.12 2.65 -1.47
N GLY A 73 0.03 1.95 -0.34
CA GLY A 73 0.32 2.56 0.96
C GLY A 73 1.65 3.29 1.00
N GLY A 74 2.64 2.79 0.25
CA GLY A 74 3.97 3.38 0.16
C GLY A 74 3.98 4.85 -0.23
N GLY A 75 3.06 5.30 -1.10
CA GLY A 75 2.96 6.69 -1.52
C GLY A 75 2.63 7.65 -0.38
N TYR A 76 1.72 7.26 0.49
CA TYR A 76 1.27 8.10 1.62
C TYR A 76 2.35 8.22 2.70
N VAL A 77 2.98 7.11 3.06
CA VAL A 77 4.06 7.13 4.06
C VAL A 77 5.33 7.80 3.52
N MET A 78 5.58 7.71 2.21
CA MET A 78 6.66 8.45 1.54
C MET A 78 6.47 9.95 1.67
N GLU A 79 5.25 10.45 1.45
CA GLU A 79 4.96 11.87 1.58
C GLU A 79 5.15 12.37 3.01
N ALA A 80 4.67 11.64 4.00
CA ALA A 80 4.95 11.96 5.40
C ALA A 80 6.45 11.96 5.72
N ALA A 81 7.19 10.98 5.19
CA ALA A 81 8.63 10.86 5.35
C ALA A 81 9.40 12.04 4.71
N LYS A 82 8.99 12.52 3.53
CA LYS A 82 9.53 13.74 2.90
C LYS A 82 9.30 14.97 3.76
N ARG A 83 8.21 15.00 4.53
CA ARG A 83 7.86 16.09 5.45
C ARG A 83 8.53 15.97 6.82
N GLY A 84 9.38 14.95 7.02
CA GLY A 84 10.17 14.79 8.25
C GLY A 84 9.57 13.85 9.30
N TYR A 85 8.54 13.08 8.98
CA TYR A 85 7.85 12.20 9.93
C TYR A 85 8.16 10.73 9.67
N ILE A 86 8.09 9.93 10.73
CA ILE A 86 7.97 8.48 10.63
C ILE A 86 6.50 8.16 10.41
N ALA A 87 6.17 7.38 9.41
CA ALA A 87 4.80 7.04 9.10
C ALA A 87 4.60 5.56 8.88
N TYR A 88 3.41 5.08 9.24
CA TYR A 88 2.97 3.71 9.04
C TYR A 88 1.53 3.69 8.56
N THR A 89 1.21 2.75 7.67
CA THR A 89 -0.16 2.42 7.32
C THR A 89 -0.31 0.94 7.02
N ASN A 90 -1.49 0.41 7.30
CA ASN A 90 -1.95 -0.87 6.82
C ASN A 90 -3.40 -0.78 6.36
N CYS A 91 -3.83 -1.77 5.58
CA CYS A 91 -5.24 -1.90 5.24
C CYS A 91 -5.65 -3.36 5.07
N THR A 92 -6.96 -3.60 5.22
CA THR A 92 -7.56 -4.84 4.73
C THR A 92 -7.92 -4.69 3.25
N ALA A 93 -7.89 -5.78 2.50
CA ALA A 93 -8.44 -5.80 1.15
C ALA A 93 -9.95 -6.10 1.17
N ALA A 94 -10.67 -5.61 0.16
CA ALA A 94 -12.10 -5.92 0.00
C ALA A 94 -12.35 -7.35 -0.53
N LEU A 95 -11.33 -7.98 -1.14
CA LEU A 95 -11.41 -9.32 -1.72
C LEU A 95 -10.57 -10.30 -0.91
N ALA A 96 -11.05 -11.54 -0.83
CA ALA A 96 -10.30 -12.63 -0.26
C ALA A 96 -9.48 -13.32 -1.36
N GLU A 97 -8.19 -13.14 -1.30
CA GLU A 97 -7.25 -13.61 -2.30
C GLU A 97 -6.15 -14.49 -1.72
N VAL A 98 -5.97 -14.48 -0.39
CA VAL A 98 -4.84 -15.16 0.27
C VAL A 98 -5.35 -16.26 1.19
N VAL A 99 -4.77 -17.44 1.05
CA VAL A 99 -5.05 -18.59 1.91
C VAL A 99 -4.29 -18.44 3.23
N PRO A 100 -4.93 -18.64 4.39
CA PRO A 100 -4.23 -18.69 5.68
C PRO A 100 -3.18 -19.79 5.71
N PHE A 101 -2.13 -19.61 6.49
CA PHE A 101 -1.08 -20.63 6.65
C PHE A 101 -1.68 -21.99 7.04
N LYS A 102 -1.36 -23.03 6.27
CA LYS A 102 -1.94 -24.40 6.35
C LYS A 102 -3.44 -24.48 6.06
N GLY A 103 -4.06 -23.40 5.60
CA GLY A 103 -5.43 -23.42 5.11
C GLY A 103 -5.51 -23.90 3.67
N VAL A 104 -6.74 -24.04 3.16
CA VAL A 104 -7.02 -24.47 1.77
C VAL A 104 -7.94 -23.49 1.03
N PHE A 105 -8.54 -22.55 1.74
CA PHE A 105 -9.50 -21.60 1.19
C PHE A 105 -9.10 -20.15 1.48
N PRO A 106 -9.15 -19.23 0.51
CA PRO A 106 -8.78 -17.84 0.72
C PRO A 106 -9.79 -17.13 1.63
N THR A 107 -9.31 -16.56 2.71
CA THR A 107 -10.11 -15.76 3.66
C THR A 107 -9.47 -14.43 3.98
N LEU A 108 -8.25 -14.20 3.53
CA LEU A 108 -7.47 -12.99 3.77
C LEU A 108 -7.31 -12.19 2.49
N GLY A 109 -7.16 -10.89 2.62
CA GLY A 109 -6.65 -10.05 1.54
C GLY A 109 -5.13 -10.10 1.44
N THR A 110 -4.56 -9.35 0.50
CA THR A 110 -3.11 -9.14 0.41
C THR A 110 -2.57 -8.29 1.55
N ASN A 111 -3.45 -7.63 2.29
CA ASN A 111 -3.26 -6.95 3.58
C ASN A 111 -1.88 -6.29 3.72
N PRO A 112 -1.61 -5.22 2.96
CA PRO A 112 -0.29 -4.61 2.91
C PRO A 112 0.04 -3.84 4.18
N HIS A 113 1.35 -3.67 4.41
CA HIS A 113 1.94 -2.78 5.38
C HIS A 113 2.90 -1.84 4.68
N SER A 114 2.96 -0.60 5.11
CA SER A 114 3.88 0.39 4.57
C SER A 114 4.47 1.24 5.69
N TRP A 115 5.80 1.38 5.68
CA TRP A 115 6.55 2.27 6.56
C TRP A 115 7.31 3.29 5.75
N GLY A 116 7.34 4.54 6.22
CA GLY A 116 8.15 5.63 5.66
C GLY A 116 9.02 6.26 6.74
N PHE A 117 10.27 6.53 6.40
CA PHE A 117 11.26 7.09 7.31
C PHE A 117 11.89 8.35 6.71
N PRO A 118 12.08 9.43 7.49
CA PRO A 118 12.60 10.72 7.02
C PRO A 118 14.12 10.68 6.86
N THR A 119 14.61 9.90 5.91
CA THR A 119 16.04 9.63 5.68
C THR A 119 16.64 10.42 4.53
N THR A 120 15.91 11.37 3.93
CA THR A 120 16.38 12.14 2.75
C THR A 120 17.71 12.85 3.01
N GLU A 121 17.91 13.44 4.17
CA GLU A 121 19.17 14.09 4.53
C GLU A 121 20.32 13.07 4.68
N ALA A 122 20.04 11.87 5.14
CA ALA A 122 21.05 10.83 5.37
C ALA A 122 21.49 10.12 4.09
N VAL A 123 20.56 9.79 3.17
CA VAL A 123 20.80 8.91 2.00
C VAL A 123 20.24 9.47 0.69
N GLY A 124 19.67 10.67 0.66
CA GLY A 124 19.19 11.34 -0.55
C GLY A 124 17.73 11.06 -0.90
N PHE A 125 17.06 10.14 -0.19
CA PHE A 125 15.64 9.79 -0.38
C PHE A 125 15.02 9.26 0.91
N PRO A 126 13.69 9.30 1.06
CA PRO A 126 13.02 8.64 2.16
C PRO A 126 13.09 7.12 1.97
N ILE A 127 13.50 6.39 2.99
CA ILE A 127 13.35 4.92 3.00
C ILE A 127 11.87 4.60 3.13
N VAL A 128 11.37 3.78 2.22
CA VAL A 128 9.99 3.29 2.20
C VAL A 128 10.00 1.78 2.12
N ILE A 129 9.44 1.13 3.13
CA ILE A 129 9.31 -0.31 3.18
C ILE A 129 7.83 -0.62 2.99
N ASP A 130 7.47 -1.13 1.82
CA ASP A 130 6.10 -1.42 1.42
C ASP A 130 5.98 -2.85 0.92
N TRP A 131 5.04 -3.61 1.45
CA TRP A 131 4.85 -5.00 1.06
C TRP A 131 3.41 -5.48 1.23
N ALA A 132 2.96 -6.35 0.31
CA ALA A 132 1.83 -7.23 0.56
C ALA A 132 2.25 -8.37 1.49
N THR A 133 1.33 -8.93 2.25
CA THR A 133 1.59 -10.10 3.11
C THR A 133 1.58 -11.42 2.35
N SER A 134 1.23 -11.40 1.06
CA SER A 134 1.36 -12.50 0.11
C SER A 134 2.72 -12.51 -0.59
N VAL A 135 3.14 -13.67 -1.11
CA VAL A 135 4.40 -13.80 -1.87
C VAL A 135 4.41 -12.89 -3.10
N ILE A 136 3.29 -12.78 -3.79
CA ILE A 136 3.10 -11.85 -4.91
C ILE A 136 1.70 -11.25 -4.87
N ALA A 137 1.48 -10.16 -5.60
CA ALA A 137 0.14 -9.61 -5.78
C ALA A 137 -0.61 -10.32 -6.92
N MET A 138 -1.95 -10.35 -6.86
CA MET A 138 -2.77 -10.96 -7.92
C MET A 138 -2.54 -10.28 -9.28
N GLY A 139 -2.30 -8.98 -9.32
CA GLY A 139 -1.93 -8.29 -10.55
C GLY A 139 -0.65 -8.84 -11.21
N ARG A 140 0.34 -9.30 -10.40
CA ARG A 140 1.54 -9.94 -10.91
C ARG A 140 1.25 -11.34 -11.48
N VAL A 141 0.33 -12.10 -10.87
CA VAL A 141 -0.15 -13.38 -11.43
C VAL A 141 -0.72 -13.15 -12.83
N GLN A 142 -1.60 -12.16 -12.98
CA GLN A 142 -2.20 -11.85 -14.28
C GLN A 142 -1.17 -11.37 -15.31
N GLN A 143 -0.19 -10.61 -14.88
CA GLN A 143 0.91 -10.19 -15.75
C GLN A 143 1.72 -11.40 -16.23
N LEU A 144 2.17 -12.28 -15.34
CA LEU A 144 2.93 -13.48 -15.68
C LEU A 144 2.13 -14.42 -16.58
N LYS A 145 0.81 -14.52 -16.37
CA LYS A 145 -0.09 -15.26 -17.26
C LYS A 145 -0.07 -14.70 -18.68
N ARG A 146 -0.17 -13.38 -18.85
CA ARG A 146 -0.08 -12.73 -20.18
C ARG A 146 1.29 -12.90 -20.82
N GLU A 147 2.36 -12.91 -20.02
CA GLU A 147 3.74 -13.10 -20.49
C GLU A 147 4.11 -14.58 -20.75
N GLY A 148 3.22 -15.53 -20.42
CA GLY A 148 3.52 -16.96 -20.52
C GLY A 148 4.65 -17.43 -19.59
N LYS A 149 4.86 -16.75 -18.47
CA LYS A 149 5.93 -17.03 -17.50
C LYS A 149 5.38 -17.72 -16.26
N PRO A 150 6.14 -18.65 -15.65
CA PRO A 150 5.71 -19.31 -14.41
C PRO A 150 5.70 -18.36 -13.22
N LEU A 151 4.88 -18.70 -12.21
CA LEU A 151 4.90 -18.08 -10.91
C LEU A 151 6.14 -18.50 -10.11
N PRO A 152 6.60 -17.68 -9.15
CA PRO A 152 7.55 -18.11 -8.16
C PRO A 152 7.04 -19.35 -7.39
N PRO A 153 7.93 -20.24 -6.93
CA PRO A 153 7.52 -21.34 -6.04
C PRO A 153 6.80 -20.82 -4.78
N ASN A 154 5.82 -21.56 -4.30
CA ASN A 154 5.05 -21.25 -3.09
C ASN A 154 4.37 -19.86 -3.12
N ALA A 155 3.98 -19.37 -4.31
CA ALA A 155 3.31 -18.09 -4.45
C ALA A 155 1.78 -18.22 -4.51
N ALA A 156 1.27 -19.33 -5.04
CA ALA A 156 -0.15 -19.53 -5.28
C ALA A 156 -0.58 -20.99 -5.12
N VAL A 157 -1.88 -21.18 -4.98
CA VAL A 157 -2.54 -22.50 -5.01
C VAL A 157 -3.57 -22.58 -6.12
N ASP A 158 -3.80 -23.80 -6.60
CA ASP A 158 -4.86 -24.14 -7.54
C ASP A 158 -6.23 -24.29 -6.85
N LYS A 159 -7.25 -24.66 -7.62
CA LYS A 159 -8.63 -24.88 -7.13
C LYS A 159 -8.76 -25.98 -6.06
N ASP A 160 -7.80 -26.88 -5.97
CA ASP A 160 -7.74 -27.97 -4.99
C ASP A 160 -6.89 -27.63 -3.76
N GLY A 161 -6.41 -26.37 -3.67
CA GLY A 161 -5.57 -25.89 -2.57
C GLY A 161 -4.12 -26.35 -2.64
N LYS A 162 -3.67 -26.92 -3.77
CA LYS A 162 -2.30 -27.39 -3.97
C LYS A 162 -1.42 -26.28 -4.52
N PRO A 163 -0.16 -26.15 -4.06
CA PRO A 163 0.80 -25.19 -4.61
C PRO A 163 0.94 -25.37 -6.11
N THR A 164 0.92 -24.24 -6.85
CA THR A 164 1.10 -24.22 -8.30
C THR A 164 2.03 -23.10 -8.73
N THR A 165 2.80 -23.37 -9.80
CA THR A 165 3.60 -22.36 -10.52
C THR A 165 2.96 -21.99 -11.86
N ASP A 166 1.84 -22.62 -12.22
CA ASP A 166 1.08 -22.26 -13.41
C ASP A 166 0.13 -21.08 -13.11
N PRO A 167 0.37 -19.90 -13.71
CA PRO A 167 -0.50 -18.74 -13.48
C PRO A 167 -1.93 -18.94 -14.01
N ALA A 168 -2.16 -19.88 -14.93
CA ALA A 168 -3.50 -20.19 -15.42
C ALA A 168 -4.29 -21.04 -14.43
N ALA A 169 -3.63 -21.88 -13.63
CA ALA A 169 -4.22 -22.71 -12.60
C ALA A 169 -4.36 -22.00 -11.24
N ALA A 170 -3.65 -20.89 -11.05
CA ALA A 170 -3.63 -20.15 -9.79
C ALA A 170 -4.99 -19.50 -9.51
N VAL A 171 -5.59 -19.80 -8.37
CA VAL A 171 -6.86 -19.22 -7.92
C VAL A 171 -6.72 -18.39 -6.64
N SER A 172 -5.66 -18.62 -5.85
CA SER A 172 -5.40 -17.90 -4.61
C SER A 172 -3.91 -17.82 -4.33
N LEU A 173 -3.53 -16.84 -3.53
CA LEU A 173 -2.15 -16.55 -3.16
C LEU A 173 -1.77 -17.21 -1.84
N LEU A 174 -0.48 -17.37 -1.63
CA LEU A 174 0.09 -17.83 -0.36
C LEU A 174 0.78 -16.66 0.37
N PRO A 175 0.79 -16.65 1.71
CA PRO A 175 1.51 -15.67 2.50
C PRO A 175 3.02 -15.84 2.36
N PHE A 176 3.78 -14.75 2.31
CA PHE A 176 5.24 -14.84 2.25
C PHE A 176 5.81 -15.37 3.57
N GLY A 177 6.88 -16.15 3.49
CA GLY A 177 7.51 -16.72 4.71
C GLY A 177 6.52 -17.50 5.57
N ASP A 178 5.54 -18.15 4.96
CA ASP A 178 4.56 -19.04 5.59
C ASP A 178 3.79 -18.35 6.74
N HIS A 179 4.01 -18.80 7.99
CA HIS A 179 3.35 -18.26 9.18
C HIS A 179 3.68 -16.78 9.46
N LYS A 180 4.80 -16.25 8.93
CA LYS A 180 5.21 -14.85 9.16
C LYS A 180 4.30 -13.88 8.41
N GLY A 181 4.13 -14.06 7.10
CA GLY A 181 3.21 -13.28 6.30
C GLY A 181 1.76 -13.46 6.75
N TYR A 182 1.37 -14.69 7.13
CA TYR A 182 0.07 -14.95 7.74
C TYR A 182 -0.14 -14.15 9.03
N GLY A 183 0.86 -14.14 9.93
CA GLY A 183 0.80 -13.36 11.17
C GLY A 183 0.66 -11.86 10.91
N LEU A 184 1.40 -11.33 9.93
CA LEU A 184 1.29 -9.92 9.53
C LEU A 184 -0.09 -9.62 8.93
N SER A 185 -0.62 -10.52 8.10
CA SER A 185 -1.97 -10.38 7.54
C SER A 185 -3.05 -10.33 8.63
N LEU A 186 -2.89 -11.16 9.69
CA LEU A 186 -3.81 -11.15 10.83
C LEU A 186 -3.79 -9.83 11.60
N ILE A 187 -2.67 -9.11 11.67
CA ILE A 187 -2.62 -7.78 12.30
C ILE A 187 -3.64 -6.86 11.63
N ASN A 188 -3.69 -6.81 10.30
CA ASN A 188 -4.62 -5.96 9.57
C ASN A 188 -6.08 -6.34 9.86
N GLU A 189 -6.39 -7.64 9.84
CA GLU A 189 -7.76 -8.14 10.10
C GLU A 189 -8.19 -7.87 11.55
N ILE A 190 -7.28 -8.07 12.51
CA ILE A 190 -7.60 -7.84 13.93
C ILE A 190 -7.75 -6.34 14.20
N VAL A 191 -6.88 -5.48 13.65
CA VAL A 191 -7.02 -4.02 13.75
C VAL A 191 -8.34 -3.57 13.14
N ALA A 192 -8.71 -4.08 11.97
CA ALA A 192 -10.01 -3.80 11.35
C ALA A 192 -11.18 -4.25 12.24
N GLY A 193 -11.05 -5.41 12.90
CA GLY A 193 -12.02 -5.89 13.87
C GLY A 193 -12.18 -4.96 15.08
N PHE A 194 -11.10 -4.36 15.56
CA PHE A 194 -11.15 -3.34 16.61
C PHE A 194 -11.71 -1.99 16.14
N ILE A 195 -11.49 -1.62 14.87
CA ILE A 195 -12.15 -0.46 14.26
C ILE A 195 -13.67 -0.68 14.24
N GLY A 196 -14.12 -1.89 13.94
CA GLY A 196 -15.45 -2.35 14.29
C GLY A 196 -16.50 -2.33 13.19
N GLY A 197 -16.17 -2.05 11.95
CA GLY A 197 -17.12 -1.98 10.86
C GLY A 197 -17.19 -3.25 10.02
N SER A 198 -16.30 -3.35 9.07
CA SER A 198 -16.26 -4.45 8.11
C SER A 198 -15.76 -5.75 8.74
N LEU A 199 -16.52 -6.83 8.58
CA LEU A 199 -16.10 -8.15 9.02
C LEU A 199 -15.39 -8.91 7.89
N PRO A 200 -14.16 -9.41 8.09
CA PRO A 200 -13.37 -10.08 7.04
C PRO A 200 -14.05 -11.26 6.40
N THR A 201 -14.77 -12.06 7.20
CA THR A 201 -15.47 -13.27 6.75
C THR A 201 -16.60 -13.00 5.77
N ILE A 202 -17.11 -11.77 5.68
CA ILE A 202 -18.17 -11.37 4.75
C ILE A 202 -17.65 -11.32 3.32
N ARG A 203 -16.35 -11.07 3.12
CA ARG A 203 -15.73 -10.94 1.78
C ARG A 203 -15.90 -12.17 0.90
N ASN A 204 -15.98 -13.36 1.48
CA ASN A 204 -16.02 -14.63 0.77
C ASN A 204 -17.43 -15.21 0.63
N ARG A 205 -18.42 -14.57 1.23
CA ARG A 205 -19.80 -15.00 1.14
C ARG A 205 -20.55 -14.07 0.21
N ALA A 206 -21.61 -14.55 -0.41
CA ALA A 206 -22.55 -13.66 -1.05
C ALA A 206 -22.93 -12.59 0.00
N PRO A 207 -22.77 -11.31 -0.30
CA PRO A 207 -23.05 -10.28 0.67
C PRO A 207 -24.48 -10.44 1.18
N VAL A 208 -24.65 -10.33 2.50
CA VAL A 208 -25.98 -10.19 3.08
C VAL A 208 -26.61 -8.97 2.42
N ALA A 209 -27.90 -9.04 2.10
CA ALA A 209 -28.57 -7.97 1.38
C ALA A 209 -28.31 -6.61 2.06
N GLY A 210 -27.67 -5.67 1.35
CA GLY A 210 -27.29 -4.36 1.87
C GLY A 210 -25.83 -4.23 2.36
N GLU A 211 -25.10 -5.33 2.58
CA GLU A 211 -23.68 -5.27 2.91
C GLU A 211 -22.83 -5.14 1.65
N LYS A 212 -21.87 -4.24 1.69
CA LYS A 212 -20.93 -4.00 0.60
C LYS A 212 -19.52 -4.30 1.06
N GLN A 213 -18.72 -4.86 0.16
CA GLN A 213 -17.30 -5.05 0.42
C GLN A 213 -16.61 -3.70 0.64
N THR A 214 -15.91 -3.58 1.77
CA THR A 214 -15.20 -2.37 2.16
C THR A 214 -13.80 -2.71 2.67
N CYS A 215 -12.94 -1.70 2.71
CA CYS A 215 -11.62 -1.77 3.32
C CYS A 215 -11.62 -0.98 4.62
N ALA A 216 -10.87 -1.47 5.59
CA ALA A 216 -10.48 -0.71 6.78
C ALA A 216 -9.03 -0.27 6.64
N PHE A 217 -8.72 0.98 7.01
CA PHE A 217 -7.38 1.55 7.00
C PHE A 217 -6.97 1.95 8.41
N TYR A 218 -5.70 1.77 8.69
CA TYR A 218 -5.05 2.34 9.87
C TYR A 218 -3.86 3.18 9.44
N PHE A 219 -3.81 4.42 9.89
CA PHE A 219 -2.69 5.35 9.67
C PHE A 219 -2.11 5.77 11.01
N GLN A 220 -0.79 5.86 11.07
CA GLN A 220 -0.04 6.38 12.19
C GLN A 220 1.11 7.25 11.69
N VAL A 221 1.28 8.43 12.29
CA VAL A 221 2.44 9.29 12.08
C VAL A 221 3.07 9.58 13.43
N ILE A 222 4.38 9.51 13.50
CA ILE A 222 5.18 9.74 14.69
C ILE A 222 6.15 10.87 14.40
N HIS A 223 6.12 11.91 15.24
CA HIS A 223 7.13 12.97 15.21
C HIS A 223 8.46 12.39 15.68
N PRO A 224 9.60 12.59 14.97
CA PRO A 224 10.88 11.99 15.35
C PRO A 224 11.32 12.29 16.79
N GLU A 225 11.00 13.47 17.31
CA GLU A 225 11.31 13.83 18.70
C GLU A 225 10.54 12.97 19.73
N ALA A 226 9.39 12.42 19.35
CA ALA A 226 8.63 11.52 20.22
C ALA A 226 9.31 10.13 20.40
N VAL A 227 10.25 9.80 19.51
CA VAL A 227 11.12 8.62 19.64
C VAL A 227 12.56 9.01 19.97
N SER A 228 12.77 10.08 20.70
CA SER A 228 14.03 10.65 21.19
C SER A 228 14.70 11.71 20.30
N GLY A 229 14.31 11.88 19.03
CA GLY A 229 14.93 12.87 18.14
C GLY A 229 16.45 12.80 18.01
N GLY A 230 17.04 11.65 18.27
CA GLY A 230 18.49 11.46 18.27
C GLY A 230 19.18 11.76 19.61
N ALA A 231 18.44 11.88 20.72
CA ALA A 231 19.00 12.17 22.04
C ALA A 231 20.11 11.20 22.48
N PHE A 232 20.04 9.93 22.04
CA PHE A 232 21.05 8.90 22.35
C PHE A 232 22.15 8.77 21.28
N ALA A 233 22.23 9.69 20.34
CA ALA A 233 23.17 9.61 19.20
C ALA A 233 24.59 10.12 19.53
N ALA A 234 24.95 10.30 20.79
CA ALA A 234 26.27 10.76 21.26
C ALA A 234 26.75 12.04 20.57
N GLY A 235 25.85 13.04 20.46
CA GLY A 235 26.14 14.37 19.86
C GLY A 235 26.03 14.43 18.33
N ARG A 236 25.74 13.30 17.66
CA ARG A 236 25.42 13.33 16.22
C ARG A 236 24.01 13.88 15.99
N SER A 237 23.79 14.56 14.87
CA SER A 237 22.42 14.83 14.41
C SER A 237 21.68 13.53 14.10
N GLN A 238 20.36 13.57 14.08
CA GLN A 238 19.53 12.41 13.72
C GLN A 238 19.92 11.84 12.34
N ALA A 239 20.09 12.72 11.34
CA ALA A 239 20.49 12.32 10.00
C ALA A 239 21.89 11.68 9.98
N ALA A 240 22.86 12.27 10.69
CA ALA A 240 24.21 11.71 10.81
C ALA A 240 24.20 10.33 11.50
N ASN A 241 23.34 10.15 12.53
CA ASN A 241 23.21 8.88 13.22
C ASN A 241 22.57 7.80 12.32
N VAL A 242 21.49 8.14 11.62
CA VAL A 242 20.84 7.23 10.65
C VAL A 242 21.82 6.85 9.54
N LYS A 243 22.59 7.83 9.01
CA LYS A 243 23.61 7.57 8.00
C LYS A 243 24.68 6.60 8.51
N ALA A 244 25.15 6.76 9.75
CA ALA A 244 26.15 5.88 10.35
C ALA A 244 25.62 4.43 10.50
N VAL A 245 24.37 4.28 10.96
CA VAL A 245 23.72 2.96 11.07
C VAL A 245 23.60 2.28 9.70
N LEU A 246 23.15 3.01 8.68
CA LEU A 246 23.01 2.45 7.33
C LEU A 246 24.37 2.15 6.69
N ALA A 247 25.39 2.96 6.92
CA ALA A 247 26.73 2.72 6.44
C ALA A 247 27.35 1.45 7.07
N ASP A 248 27.06 1.19 8.34
CA ASP A 248 27.47 -0.06 8.99
C ASP A 248 26.77 -1.28 8.38
N ILE A 249 25.45 -1.21 8.17
CA ILE A 249 24.67 -2.30 7.55
C ILE A 249 25.13 -2.60 6.12
N LEU A 250 25.43 -1.55 5.35
CA LEU A 250 25.83 -1.64 3.93
C LEU A 250 27.34 -1.79 3.74
N GLY A 251 28.14 -1.81 4.83
CA GLY A 251 29.57 -2.09 4.78
C GLY A 251 29.87 -3.58 4.66
N HIS A 252 31.17 -3.91 4.77
CA HIS A 252 31.65 -5.28 4.92
C HIS A 252 31.30 -6.22 3.73
N GLY A 253 31.24 -5.68 2.52
CA GLY A 253 30.92 -6.43 1.30
C GLY A 253 29.44 -6.34 0.88
N ASN A 254 28.63 -5.54 1.58
CA ASN A 254 27.21 -5.31 1.26
C ASN A 254 26.96 -3.99 0.48
N GLU A 255 28.00 -3.35 -0.03
CA GLU A 255 27.91 -2.03 -0.65
C GLU A 255 27.03 -2.00 -1.92
N THR A 256 26.78 -3.16 -2.51
CA THR A 256 25.87 -3.31 -3.67
C THR A 256 24.43 -3.53 -3.27
N CYS A 257 24.11 -3.69 -1.98
CA CYS A 257 22.75 -3.85 -1.51
C CYS A 257 21.95 -2.57 -1.72
N MET A 258 20.70 -2.73 -2.11
CA MET A 258 19.79 -1.61 -2.31
C MET A 258 18.96 -1.36 -1.05
N LEU A 259 18.76 -0.09 -0.72
CA LEU A 259 17.80 0.31 0.32
C LEU A 259 16.37 0.32 -0.23
N PRO A 260 15.38 -0.06 0.60
CA PRO A 260 13.97 0.08 0.24
C PRO A 260 13.62 1.54 -0.10
N GLY A 261 12.86 1.75 -1.18
CA GLY A 261 12.57 3.09 -1.71
C GLY A 261 13.60 3.64 -2.71
N GLN A 262 14.75 2.99 -2.87
CA GLN A 262 15.80 3.44 -3.81
C GLN A 262 15.38 3.31 -5.27
N LEU A 263 14.66 2.23 -5.62
CA LEU A 263 14.13 2.03 -6.99
C LEU A 263 13.11 3.10 -7.36
N GLU A 264 12.22 3.43 -6.44
CA GLU A 264 11.21 4.47 -6.58
C GLU A 264 11.86 5.86 -6.72
N ALA A 265 12.90 6.15 -5.92
CA ALA A 265 13.66 7.38 -6.02
C ALA A 265 14.37 7.50 -7.39
N GLN A 266 14.99 6.43 -7.87
CA GLN A 266 15.60 6.38 -9.19
C GLN A 266 14.56 6.54 -10.32
N ALA A 267 13.38 5.93 -10.18
CA ALA A 267 12.30 6.06 -11.15
C ALA A 267 11.77 7.51 -11.20
N ALA A 268 11.59 8.13 -10.03
CA ALA A 268 11.21 9.54 -9.93
C ALA A 268 12.25 10.47 -10.58
N GLN A 269 13.54 10.19 -10.36
CA GLN A 269 14.62 10.96 -10.99
C GLN A 269 14.61 10.81 -12.52
N ARG A 270 14.44 9.58 -13.04
CA ARG A 270 14.32 9.36 -14.50
C ARG A 270 13.13 10.12 -15.08
N SER A 271 11.98 10.08 -14.41
CA SER A 271 10.78 10.81 -14.85
C SER A 271 11.01 12.33 -14.85
N ALA A 272 11.67 12.86 -13.82
CA ALA A 272 12.02 14.27 -13.74
C ALA A 272 12.99 14.70 -14.86
N GLN A 273 14.01 13.88 -15.16
CA GLN A 273 14.97 14.12 -16.23
C GLN A 273 14.30 14.05 -17.62
N ALA A 274 13.34 13.15 -17.81
CA ALA A 274 12.57 13.06 -19.03
C ALA A 274 11.53 14.19 -19.19
N GLY A 275 11.27 14.94 -18.13
CA GLY A 275 10.26 16.00 -18.09
C GLY A 275 8.82 15.49 -18.12
N GLY A 276 8.57 14.27 -17.68
CA GLY A 276 7.24 13.66 -17.65
C GLY A 276 7.23 12.24 -17.09
N LEU A 277 6.04 11.67 -16.97
CA LEU A 277 5.87 10.27 -16.57
C LEU A 277 6.30 9.33 -17.70
N LEU A 278 6.98 8.26 -17.34
CA LEU A 278 7.45 7.24 -18.26
C LEU A 278 6.46 6.07 -18.26
N PHE A 279 5.89 5.77 -19.43
CA PHE A 279 5.03 4.63 -19.67
C PHE A 279 5.58 3.77 -20.80
N SER A 280 5.38 2.46 -20.70
CA SER A 280 5.60 1.56 -21.83
C SER A 280 4.49 1.74 -22.89
N THR A 281 4.76 1.33 -24.10
CA THR A 281 3.75 1.32 -25.18
C THR A 281 2.50 0.53 -24.80
N ALA A 282 2.67 -0.59 -24.08
CA ALA A 282 1.55 -1.41 -23.62
C ALA A 282 0.69 -0.68 -22.56
N GLU A 283 1.30 0.10 -21.67
CA GLU A 283 0.56 0.91 -20.67
C GLU A 283 -0.20 2.05 -21.36
N VAL A 284 0.40 2.69 -22.35
CA VAL A 284 -0.31 3.74 -23.14
C VAL A 284 -1.49 3.13 -23.89
N ALA A 285 -1.35 1.94 -24.47
CA ALA A 285 -2.45 1.23 -25.11
C ALA A 285 -3.60 0.94 -24.12
N ALA A 286 -3.28 0.42 -22.93
CA ALA A 286 -4.27 0.17 -21.89
C ALA A 286 -4.98 1.46 -21.42
N LEU A 287 -4.24 2.57 -21.28
CA LEU A 287 -4.83 3.88 -20.97
C LEU A 287 -5.80 4.34 -22.05
N ASN A 288 -5.48 4.10 -23.32
CA ASN A 288 -6.34 4.47 -24.44
C ASN A 288 -7.60 3.60 -24.53
N GLU A 289 -7.53 2.32 -24.17
CA GLU A 289 -8.71 1.46 -24.02
C GLU A 289 -9.66 2.03 -22.96
N ILE A 290 -9.14 2.37 -21.77
CA ILE A 290 -9.92 3.00 -20.69
C ILE A 290 -10.51 4.35 -21.15
N ALA A 291 -9.74 5.16 -21.85
CA ALA A 291 -10.23 6.43 -22.39
C ALA A 291 -11.40 6.23 -23.36
N HIS A 292 -11.31 5.24 -24.24
CA HIS A 292 -12.37 4.88 -25.16
C HIS A 292 -13.66 4.44 -24.43
N GLU A 293 -13.53 3.55 -23.43
CA GLU A 293 -14.66 3.12 -22.61
C GLU A 293 -15.29 4.27 -21.81
N ALA A 294 -14.47 5.23 -21.36
CA ALA A 294 -14.91 6.41 -20.63
C ALA A 294 -15.54 7.49 -21.55
N GLY A 295 -15.46 7.33 -22.86
CA GLY A 295 -15.92 8.32 -23.84
C GLY A 295 -15.09 9.61 -23.81
N VAL A 296 -13.80 9.52 -23.41
CA VAL A 296 -12.86 10.65 -23.42
C VAL A 296 -11.82 10.48 -24.53
N PRO A 297 -11.24 11.57 -25.07
CA PRO A 297 -10.22 11.47 -26.10
C PRO A 297 -9.03 10.61 -25.63
N PRO A 298 -8.54 9.67 -26.45
CA PRO A 298 -7.34 8.91 -26.14
C PRO A 298 -6.10 9.80 -26.17
N LEU A 299 -5.01 9.33 -25.56
CA LEU A 299 -3.70 9.93 -25.69
C LEU A 299 -3.24 9.83 -27.15
N ASP A 300 -2.87 10.94 -27.75
CA ASP A 300 -2.27 10.96 -29.09
C ASP A 300 -0.79 10.50 -29.00
N ILE A 301 -0.56 9.25 -29.38
CA ILE A 301 0.77 8.62 -29.33
C ILE A 301 1.81 9.42 -30.14
N SER A 302 1.38 10.11 -31.20
CA SER A 302 2.28 10.92 -32.05
C SER A 302 2.84 12.14 -31.32
N THR A 303 2.16 12.61 -30.28
CA THR A 303 2.56 13.75 -29.46
C THR A 303 3.39 13.37 -28.24
N LEU A 304 3.44 12.07 -27.91
CA LEU A 304 4.22 11.58 -26.79
C LEU A 304 5.71 11.59 -27.12
N LYS A 305 6.52 12.09 -26.20
CA LYS A 305 7.98 12.05 -26.33
C LYS A 305 8.48 10.65 -26.04
N THR A 306 9.34 10.13 -26.90
CA THR A 306 10.09 8.91 -26.59
C THR A 306 11.21 9.26 -25.62
N ALA A 307 11.28 8.55 -24.49
CA ALA A 307 12.43 8.68 -23.61
C ALA A 307 13.65 8.00 -24.26
N SER A 308 14.72 8.74 -24.38
CA SER A 308 16.02 8.25 -24.88
C SER A 308 16.75 7.44 -23.80
#